data_9a90992458149d3094cd66d587cd12bc
#
_entry.id   9a90992458149d3094cd66d587cd12bc
#
_cell.length_a   1.000
_cell.length_b   1.000
_cell.length_c   1.000
_cell.angle_alpha   90.00
_cell.angle_beta   90.00
_cell.angle_gamma   90.00
#
_symmetry.space_group_name_H-M   'P 1'
#
loop_
_entity.id
_entity.type
_entity.pdbx_description
1 polymer ?
#
loop_
_entity_poly.entity_id
_entity_poly.type
_entity_poly.pdbx_seq_one_letter_code
_entity_poly.pdbx_strand_id
1 'polypeptide(L)'
;MIEKHDFKLELKNVELLTQYTWAVRQALKAAAITGDHEQEIDHVELFGRAKTPGVNSRNFVLCPGKAYDRSPCGTGTSAKLACLYADGKFCQGDVWRQESIVGSVFEGRITVHEGCVYPTITGSAFVNSEAELVLDPRDPFCNGIPA
;
A
#
# COMPACT_ATOMS: atom_id res chain seq x y z
N MET A 1 1.43 -9.95 -3.78
CA MET A 1 1.43 -10.05 -2.30
C MET A 1 2.31 -11.21 -1.89
N ILE A 2 3.22 -11.00 -0.94
CA ILE A 2 4.19 -12.01 -0.49
C ILE A 2 4.03 -12.19 1.03
N GLU A 3 3.67 -13.39 1.47
CA GLU A 3 3.49 -13.73 2.88
C GLU A 3 4.62 -14.62 3.43
N LYS A 4 5.31 -15.34 2.55
CA LYS A 4 6.41 -16.23 2.93
C LYS A 4 7.75 -15.56 2.64
N HIS A 5 8.35 -14.98 3.68
CA HIS A 5 9.67 -14.37 3.65
C HIS A 5 10.25 -14.33 5.08
N ASP A 6 11.57 -14.19 5.19
CA ASP A 6 12.27 -14.17 6.48
C ASP A 6 12.54 -12.74 7.00
N PHE A 7 11.99 -11.71 6.35
CA PHE A 7 12.24 -10.32 6.71
C PHE A 7 11.41 -9.88 7.91
N LYS A 8 12.02 -9.10 8.81
CA LYS A 8 11.30 -8.35 9.83
C LYS A 8 10.84 -7.02 9.25
N LEU A 9 9.52 -6.79 9.23
CA LEU A 9 8.90 -5.56 8.72
C LEU A 9 9.06 -4.43 9.76
N GLU A 10 10.23 -3.80 9.76
CA GLU A 10 10.62 -2.73 10.68
C GLU A 10 11.28 -1.58 9.92
N LEU A 11 11.07 -0.35 10.37
CA LEU A 11 11.63 0.86 9.72
C LEU A 11 13.14 0.79 9.51
N LYS A 12 13.89 0.22 10.46
CA LYS A 12 15.35 0.06 10.32
C LYS A 12 15.76 -0.85 9.15
N ASN A 13 14.83 -1.66 8.63
CA ASN A 13 15.05 -2.59 7.52
C ASN A 13 14.51 -2.06 6.19
N VAL A 14 13.99 -0.81 6.13
CA VAL A 14 13.32 -0.24 4.94
C VAL A 14 14.18 -0.36 3.70
N GLU A 15 15.48 -0.08 3.78
CA GLU A 15 16.38 -0.17 2.63
C GLU A 15 16.47 -1.61 2.08
N LEU A 16 16.64 -2.59 2.98
CA LEU A 16 16.68 -4.01 2.62
C LEU A 16 15.36 -4.48 2.00
N LEU A 17 14.23 -4.07 2.61
CA LEU A 17 12.89 -4.40 2.11
C LEU A 17 12.65 -3.79 0.73
N THR A 18 13.08 -2.54 0.53
CA THR A 18 13.01 -1.84 -0.76
C THR A 18 13.84 -2.55 -1.83
N GLN A 19 15.07 -2.94 -1.51
CA GLN A 19 15.96 -3.66 -2.44
C GLN A 19 15.35 -5.01 -2.84
N TYR A 20 14.84 -5.77 -1.88
CA TYR A 20 14.22 -7.07 -2.15
C TYR A 20 12.96 -6.94 -3.01
N THR A 21 12.03 -6.07 -2.63
CA THR A 21 10.78 -5.89 -3.38
C THR A 21 11.01 -5.29 -4.76
N TRP A 22 12.04 -4.45 -4.91
CA TRP A 22 12.48 -3.96 -6.21
C TRP A 22 13.03 -5.09 -7.08
N ALA A 23 13.85 -5.99 -6.52
CA ALA A 23 14.34 -7.16 -7.25
C ALA A 23 13.20 -8.08 -7.70
N VAL A 24 12.17 -8.28 -6.86
CA VAL A 24 10.95 -9.02 -7.24
C VAL A 24 10.25 -8.33 -8.43
N ARG A 25 10.06 -7.01 -8.38
CA ARG A 25 9.44 -6.25 -9.48
C ARG A 25 10.23 -6.41 -10.78
N GLN A 26 11.56 -6.31 -10.73
CA GLN A 26 12.41 -6.52 -11.91
C GLN A 26 12.32 -7.95 -12.44
N ALA A 27 12.24 -8.94 -11.58
CA ALA A 27 12.06 -10.33 -11.98
C ALA A 27 10.71 -10.58 -12.68
N LEU A 28 9.62 -10.00 -12.16
CA LEU A 28 8.30 -10.05 -12.80
C LEU A 28 8.34 -9.43 -14.20
N LYS A 29 8.96 -8.27 -14.34
CA LYS A 29 9.12 -7.59 -15.62
C LYS A 29 9.96 -8.42 -16.61
N ALA A 30 11.08 -8.97 -16.16
CA ALA A 30 11.94 -9.81 -16.99
C ALA A 30 11.26 -11.11 -17.44
N ALA A 31 10.36 -11.66 -16.61
CA ALA A 31 9.56 -12.84 -16.93
C ALA A 31 8.27 -12.52 -17.72
N ALA A 32 8.05 -11.26 -18.12
CA ALA A 32 6.83 -10.76 -18.77
C ALA A 32 5.54 -11.12 -18.02
N ILE A 33 5.61 -11.17 -16.67
CA ILE A 33 4.44 -11.36 -15.81
C ILE A 33 3.80 -9.98 -15.58
N THR A 34 2.54 -9.86 -16.03
CA THR A 34 1.76 -8.63 -15.99
C THR A 34 0.44 -8.83 -15.24
N GLY A 35 -0.24 -7.74 -14.92
CA GLY A 35 -1.64 -7.73 -14.53
C GLY A 35 -2.57 -7.82 -15.74
N ASP A 36 -3.85 -7.55 -15.51
CA ASP A 36 -4.86 -7.50 -16.58
C ASP A 36 -4.48 -6.44 -17.64
N HIS A 37 -4.85 -6.70 -18.89
CA HIS A 37 -4.57 -5.82 -20.02
C HIS A 37 -3.07 -5.48 -20.18
N GLU A 38 -2.19 -6.42 -19.87
CA GLU A 38 -0.72 -6.28 -19.97
C GLU A 38 -0.13 -5.14 -19.10
N GLN A 39 -0.87 -4.69 -18.10
CA GLN A 39 -0.39 -3.64 -17.18
C GLN A 39 0.79 -4.12 -16.34
N GLU A 40 1.79 -3.26 -16.17
CA GLU A 40 2.94 -3.55 -15.31
C GLU A 40 2.49 -3.69 -13.85
N ILE A 41 3.00 -4.71 -13.15
CA ILE A 41 2.85 -4.83 -11.70
C ILE A 41 3.84 -3.86 -11.06
N ASP A 42 3.34 -2.71 -10.60
CA ASP A 42 4.13 -1.57 -10.12
C ASP A 42 4.27 -1.51 -8.59
N HIS A 43 3.41 -2.22 -7.87
CA HIS A 43 3.47 -2.35 -6.41
C HIS A 43 3.81 -3.78 -5.99
N VAL A 44 4.68 -3.90 -4.98
CA VAL A 44 5.01 -5.19 -4.36
C VAL A 44 4.85 -5.07 -2.85
N GLU A 45 4.05 -5.95 -2.27
CA GLU A 45 3.75 -5.94 -0.85
C GLU A 45 4.29 -7.18 -0.14
N LEU A 46 4.92 -6.97 1.01
CA LEU A 46 5.31 -7.99 1.97
C LEU A 46 4.37 -7.92 3.17
N PHE A 47 3.86 -9.07 3.60
CA PHE A 47 2.98 -9.17 4.76
C PHE A 47 3.65 -9.95 5.89
N GLY A 48 3.42 -9.54 7.12
CA GLY A 48 3.96 -10.18 8.30
C GLY A 48 3.10 -9.93 9.54
N ARG A 49 3.59 -10.40 10.68
CA ARG A 49 2.90 -10.25 11.95
C ARG A 49 2.83 -8.77 12.36
N ALA A 50 1.63 -8.32 12.76
CA ALA A 50 1.42 -6.99 13.33
C ALA A 50 2.18 -6.83 14.66
N LYS A 51 2.58 -5.60 14.95
CA LYS A 51 3.16 -5.22 16.25
C LYS A 51 2.09 -4.69 17.21
N THR A 52 1.07 -4.01 16.67
CA THR A 52 -0.02 -3.44 17.46
C THR A 52 -1.00 -4.55 17.87
N PRO A 53 -1.35 -4.65 19.14
CA PRO A 53 -2.38 -5.61 19.61
C PRO A 53 -3.72 -5.37 18.90
N GLY A 54 -4.42 -6.45 18.54
CA GLY A 54 -5.72 -6.39 17.88
C GLY A 54 -5.67 -6.04 16.38
N VAL A 55 -4.47 -5.94 15.80
CA VAL A 55 -4.27 -5.75 14.37
C VAL A 55 -3.94 -7.09 13.71
N ASN A 56 -4.53 -7.36 12.54
CA ASN A 56 -4.46 -8.66 11.88
C ASN A 56 -3.12 -8.90 11.17
N SER A 57 -2.55 -7.86 10.54
CA SER A 57 -1.34 -8.00 9.74
C SER A 57 -0.59 -6.68 9.66
N ARG A 58 0.71 -6.76 9.39
CA ARG A 58 1.58 -5.62 9.07
C ARG A 58 2.11 -5.78 7.66
N ASN A 59 2.28 -4.69 6.92
CA ASN A 59 2.87 -4.73 5.59
C ASN A 59 4.02 -3.75 5.41
N PHE A 60 4.80 -4.03 4.38
CA PHE A 60 5.70 -3.11 3.69
C PHE A 60 5.28 -3.08 2.23
N VAL A 61 5.15 -1.90 1.64
CA VAL A 61 4.68 -1.70 0.27
C VAL A 61 5.72 -0.92 -0.52
N LEU A 62 6.23 -1.53 -1.59
CA LEU A 62 7.01 -0.83 -2.60
C LEU A 62 6.05 -0.13 -3.57
N CYS A 63 6.26 1.16 -3.79
CA CYS A 63 5.56 2.01 -4.75
C CYS A 63 6.41 2.28 -6.00
N PRO A 64 5.83 2.87 -7.06
CA PRO A 64 6.58 3.41 -8.19
C PRO A 64 7.71 4.35 -7.76
N GLY A 65 8.80 4.39 -8.54
CA GLY A 65 9.97 5.23 -8.24
C GLY A 65 10.84 4.74 -7.09
N LYS A 66 10.70 3.47 -6.68
CA LYS A 66 11.43 2.91 -5.51
C LYS A 66 11.09 3.58 -4.18
N ALA A 67 9.96 4.25 -4.08
CA ALA A 67 9.44 4.74 -2.81
C ALA A 67 8.75 3.61 -2.03
N TYR A 68 8.59 3.76 -0.72
CA TYR A 68 7.74 2.89 0.07
C TYR A 68 6.54 3.67 0.62
N ASP A 69 5.41 2.99 0.76
CA ASP A 69 4.22 3.57 1.34
C ASP A 69 4.35 3.67 2.87
N ARG A 70 4.05 4.84 3.42
CA ARG A 70 3.97 5.06 4.87
C ARG A 70 2.61 4.63 5.43
N SER A 71 1.59 4.56 4.57
CA SER A 71 0.28 4.01 4.91
C SER A 71 0.26 2.48 4.66
N PRO A 72 -0.80 1.78 5.12
CA PRO A 72 -0.99 0.37 4.75
C PRO A 72 -1.34 0.11 3.28
N CYS A 73 -1.38 1.12 2.43
CA CYS A 73 -1.86 1.09 1.04
C CYS A 73 -3.35 0.72 0.91
N GLY A 74 -4.16 1.65 0.40
CA GLY A 74 -5.60 1.42 0.23
C GLY A 74 -5.91 0.34 -0.80
N THR A 75 -5.27 0.42 -1.98
CA THR A 75 -5.42 -0.57 -3.06
C THR A 75 -4.92 -1.95 -2.64
N GLY A 76 -3.75 -2.02 -2.00
CA GLY A 76 -3.18 -3.27 -1.52
C GLY A 76 -4.03 -3.91 -0.43
N THR A 77 -4.51 -3.13 0.55
CA THR A 77 -5.44 -3.63 1.57
C THR A 77 -6.74 -4.12 0.94
N SER A 78 -7.29 -3.41 -0.05
CA SER A 78 -8.49 -3.83 -0.79
C SER A 78 -8.29 -5.16 -1.52
N ALA A 79 -7.17 -5.31 -2.22
CA ALA A 79 -6.80 -6.56 -2.90
C ALA A 79 -6.61 -7.72 -1.89
N LYS A 80 -6.00 -7.44 -0.74
CA LYS A 80 -5.86 -8.42 0.35
C LYS A 80 -7.22 -8.93 0.83
N LEU A 81 -8.18 -8.03 1.06
CA LEU A 81 -9.53 -8.40 1.50
C LEU A 81 -10.26 -9.25 0.46
N ALA A 82 -10.14 -8.91 -0.82
CA ALA A 82 -10.72 -9.69 -1.91
C ALA A 82 -10.13 -11.11 -1.97
N CYS A 83 -8.81 -11.25 -1.82
CA CYS A 83 -8.15 -12.55 -1.76
C CYS A 83 -8.60 -13.36 -0.52
N LEU A 84 -8.69 -12.74 0.66
CA LEU A 84 -9.15 -13.41 1.87
C LEU A 84 -10.60 -13.86 1.76
N TYR A 85 -11.46 -13.07 1.12
CA TYR A 85 -12.84 -13.45 0.83
C TYR A 85 -12.90 -14.65 -0.12
N ALA A 86 -12.14 -14.62 -1.21
CA ALA A 86 -12.07 -15.72 -2.16
C ALA A 86 -11.56 -17.03 -1.51
N ASP A 87 -10.64 -16.93 -0.55
CA ASP A 87 -10.13 -18.06 0.24
C ASP A 87 -11.10 -18.54 1.34
N GLY A 88 -12.25 -17.89 1.52
CA GLY A 88 -13.19 -18.19 2.62
C GLY A 88 -12.68 -17.83 4.04
N LYS A 89 -11.68 -16.94 4.11
CA LYS A 89 -11.03 -16.52 5.37
C LYS A 89 -11.53 -15.17 5.89
N PHE A 90 -12.40 -14.50 5.15
CA PHE A 90 -12.96 -13.20 5.48
C PHE A 90 -14.38 -13.08 4.92
N CYS A 91 -15.31 -12.54 5.68
CA CYS A 91 -16.71 -12.45 5.31
C CYS A 91 -17.24 -11.02 5.43
N GLN A 92 -18.40 -10.76 4.80
CA GLN A 92 -19.13 -9.52 5.02
C GLN A 92 -19.54 -9.42 6.50
N GLY A 93 -19.25 -8.27 7.11
CA GLY A 93 -19.43 -8.03 8.54
C GLY A 93 -18.14 -8.09 9.35
N ASP A 94 -17.10 -8.78 8.86
CA ASP A 94 -15.79 -8.80 9.48
C ASP A 94 -15.07 -7.46 9.35
N VAL A 95 -14.09 -7.23 10.25
CA VAL A 95 -13.18 -6.08 10.24
C VAL A 95 -11.75 -6.56 10.15
N TRP A 96 -11.05 -6.16 9.11
CA TRP A 96 -9.63 -6.37 8.97
C TRP A 96 -8.87 -5.11 9.38
N ARG A 97 -7.83 -5.26 10.21
CA ARG A 97 -6.92 -4.17 10.57
C ARG A 97 -5.55 -4.43 9.97
N GLN A 98 -5.12 -3.54 9.09
CA GLN A 98 -3.82 -3.59 8.43
C GLN A 98 -2.91 -2.51 8.98
N GLU A 99 -1.75 -2.90 9.52
CA GLU A 99 -0.72 -1.99 10.02
C GLU A 99 0.34 -1.75 8.94
N SER A 100 0.77 -0.49 8.77
CA SER A 100 1.88 -0.13 7.89
C SER A 100 3.24 -0.32 8.54
N ILE A 101 4.31 -0.18 7.73
CA ILE A 101 5.71 -0.21 8.22
C ILE A 101 6.00 0.87 9.28
N VAL A 102 5.28 2.00 9.26
CA VAL A 102 5.44 3.10 10.24
C VAL A 102 4.48 2.97 11.43
N GLY A 103 3.51 2.04 11.40
CA GLY A 103 2.57 1.79 12.49
C GLY A 103 1.20 2.47 12.33
N SER A 104 0.92 3.17 11.22
CA SER A 104 -0.45 3.60 10.92
C SER A 104 -1.34 2.39 10.61
N VAL A 105 -2.63 2.48 10.92
CA VAL A 105 -3.57 1.35 10.77
C VAL A 105 -4.73 1.77 9.90
N PHE A 106 -5.08 0.92 8.93
CA PHE A 106 -6.34 0.98 8.21
C PHE A 106 -7.30 -0.08 8.73
N GLU A 107 -8.57 0.25 8.79
CA GLU A 107 -9.65 -0.73 8.92
C GLU A 107 -10.26 -1.00 7.56
N GLY A 108 -10.37 -2.29 7.22
CA GLY A 108 -10.99 -2.74 5.98
C GLY A 108 -12.24 -3.56 6.26
N ARG A 109 -13.27 -3.36 5.45
CA ARG A 109 -14.51 -4.12 5.41
C ARG A 109 -14.85 -4.44 3.98
N ILE A 110 -15.75 -5.39 3.78
CA ILE A 110 -16.27 -5.69 2.43
C ILE A 110 -17.78 -5.70 2.43
N THR A 111 -18.35 -5.33 1.30
CA THR A 111 -19.70 -5.69 0.88
C THR A 111 -19.62 -6.56 -0.36
N VAL A 112 -20.58 -7.47 -0.52
CA VAL A 112 -20.63 -8.37 -1.67
C VAL A 112 -21.97 -8.15 -2.37
N HIS A 113 -21.93 -7.84 -3.66
CA HIS A 113 -23.11 -7.66 -4.49
C HIS A 113 -22.88 -8.31 -5.85
N GLU A 114 -23.81 -9.17 -6.28
CA GLU A 114 -23.73 -9.91 -7.56
C GLU A 114 -22.41 -10.66 -7.77
N GLY A 115 -21.85 -11.22 -6.69
CA GLY A 115 -20.59 -11.95 -6.72
C GLY A 115 -19.32 -11.07 -6.76
N CYS A 116 -19.48 -9.75 -6.84
CA CYS A 116 -18.37 -8.79 -6.78
C CYS A 116 -18.11 -8.33 -5.34
N VAL A 117 -16.82 -8.19 -5.00
CA VAL A 117 -16.38 -7.70 -3.70
C VAL A 117 -16.08 -6.21 -3.79
N TYR A 118 -16.68 -5.43 -2.90
CA TYR A 118 -16.48 -3.99 -2.78
C TYR A 118 -15.82 -3.68 -1.43
N PRO A 119 -14.50 -3.48 -1.39
CA PRO A 119 -13.79 -3.12 -0.17
C PRO A 119 -14.09 -1.67 0.25
N THR A 120 -14.20 -1.47 1.55
CA THR A 120 -14.26 -0.14 2.18
C THR A 120 -13.07 -0.01 3.12
N ILE A 121 -12.23 1.00 2.89
CA ILE A 121 -11.03 1.26 3.69
C ILE A 121 -11.22 2.54 4.49
N THR A 122 -11.02 2.46 5.79
CA THR A 122 -11.04 3.59 6.72
C THR A 122 -9.65 3.84 7.28
N GLY A 123 -9.17 5.05 7.19
CA GLY A 123 -7.89 5.51 7.73
C GLY A 123 -8.03 6.83 8.48
N SER A 124 -6.90 7.30 9.02
CA SER A 124 -6.82 8.60 9.72
C SER A 124 -5.81 9.50 9.02
N ALA A 125 -6.13 10.79 8.94
CA ALA A 125 -5.23 11.84 8.48
C ALA A 125 -5.24 12.98 9.50
N PHE A 126 -4.07 13.63 9.65
CA PHE A 126 -3.87 14.70 10.62
C PHE A 126 -3.32 15.94 9.92
N VAL A 127 -3.82 17.13 10.26
CA VAL A 127 -3.22 18.39 9.85
C VAL A 127 -1.89 18.53 10.58
N ASN A 128 -0.81 18.65 9.84
CA ASN A 128 0.55 18.74 10.38
C ASN A 128 1.24 20.08 10.12
N SER A 129 0.64 20.93 9.26
CA SER A 129 1.15 22.28 8.99
C SER A 129 0.06 23.14 8.35
N GLU A 130 0.20 24.45 8.51
CA GLU A 130 -0.46 25.49 7.73
C GLU A 130 0.65 26.36 7.12
N ALA A 131 0.52 26.77 5.85
CA ALA A 131 1.50 27.56 5.15
C ALA A 131 0.84 28.62 4.29
N GLU A 132 1.48 29.78 4.21
CA GLU A 132 1.15 30.86 3.26
C GLU A 132 2.13 30.76 2.09
N LEU A 133 1.58 30.75 0.86
CA LEU A 133 2.37 30.78 -0.36
C LEU A 133 2.36 32.21 -0.91
N VAL A 134 3.55 32.78 -1.07
CA VAL A 134 3.73 34.10 -1.67
C VAL A 134 4.11 33.92 -3.14
N LEU A 135 3.22 34.36 -4.04
CA LEU A 135 3.49 34.38 -5.47
C LEU A 135 3.96 35.79 -5.86
N ASP A 136 5.26 35.95 -6.14
CA ASP A 136 5.83 37.21 -6.62
C ASP A 136 5.63 37.30 -8.13
N PRO A 137 4.87 38.29 -8.67
CA PRO A 137 4.63 38.39 -10.10
C PRO A 137 5.89 38.73 -10.89
N ARG A 138 6.99 39.10 -10.24
CA ARG A 138 8.30 39.31 -10.88
C ARG A 138 9.08 38.05 -11.12
N ASP A 139 8.69 36.94 -10.44
CA ASP A 139 9.27 35.64 -10.70
C ASP A 139 8.67 35.02 -11.97
N PRO A 140 9.50 34.78 -13.03
CA PRO A 140 9.00 34.20 -14.29
C PRO A 140 8.38 32.79 -14.09
N PHE A 141 8.59 32.14 -12.94
CA PHE A 141 8.06 30.84 -12.61
C PHE A 141 6.94 30.87 -11.56
N CYS A 142 6.43 32.02 -11.19
CA CYS A 142 5.41 32.16 -10.13
C CYS A 142 4.14 31.33 -10.38
N ASN A 143 3.81 31.03 -11.65
CA ASN A 143 2.69 30.18 -12.05
C ASN A 143 3.11 28.76 -12.50
N GLY A 144 4.34 28.34 -12.18
CA GLY A 144 4.93 27.08 -12.61
C GLY A 144 5.75 27.19 -13.89
N ILE A 145 6.35 26.10 -14.30
CA ILE A 145 7.14 26.01 -15.53
C ILE A 145 6.17 25.76 -16.69
N PRO A 146 6.08 26.66 -17.68
CA PRO A 146 5.25 26.40 -18.85
C PRO A 146 5.77 25.19 -19.63
N ALA A 147 4.81 24.37 -20.11
CA ALA A 147 5.08 23.16 -20.90
C ALA A 147 5.48 23.51 -22.33
#